data_555a207267d2e9d1ccc60ab2e9c2deef
#
_entry.id   555a207267d2e9d1ccc60ab2e9c2deef
#
_cell.length_a   1.000
_cell.length_b   1.000
_cell.length_c   1.000
_cell.angle_alpha   90.00
_cell.angle_beta   90.00
_cell.angle_gamma   90.00
#
_symmetry.space_group_name_H-M   'P 1'
#
loop_
_entity.id
_entity.type
_entity.pdbx_description
1 polymer ?
#
loop_
_entity_poly.entity_id
_entity_poly.type
_entity_poly.pdbx_seq_one_letter_code
_entity_poly.pdbx_strand_id
1 'polypeptide(L)'
;MLKLNLTTQFKRDLKLCKKRNYNISLLSAIVDTLRIPAALPPKNKNHVLKGNYNGRRECHISPDWLLIYRIERNEIYLDRTGTHSDLFGE
;
A
#
# COMPACT_ATOMS: atom_id res chain seq x y z
N MET A 1 7.69 -6.74 -15.19
CA MET A 1 7.24 -6.68 -13.77
C MET A 1 8.08 -5.67 -13.02
N LEU A 2 7.46 -4.82 -12.23
CA LEU A 2 8.18 -3.81 -11.44
C LEU A 2 9.00 -4.47 -10.33
N LYS A 3 10.20 -3.95 -10.06
CA LYS A 3 11.03 -4.41 -8.95
C LYS A 3 10.39 -3.93 -7.64
N LEU A 4 10.26 -4.85 -6.67
CA LEU A 4 9.62 -4.57 -5.39
C LEU A 4 10.64 -4.05 -4.37
N ASN A 5 10.30 -2.92 -3.75
CA ASN A 5 11.09 -2.31 -2.67
C ASN A 5 10.18 -2.07 -1.46
N LEU A 6 10.64 -2.48 -0.29
CA LEU A 6 9.93 -2.26 0.97
C LEU A 6 10.71 -1.24 1.80
N THR A 7 10.06 -0.14 2.18
CA THR A 7 10.71 0.81 3.07
C THR A 7 10.82 0.23 4.48
N THR A 8 11.71 0.76 5.29
CA THR A 8 11.85 0.36 6.70
C THR A 8 10.54 0.58 7.45
N GLN A 9 9.87 1.71 7.20
CA GLN A 9 8.60 2.02 7.85
C GLN A 9 7.50 1.04 7.42
N PHE A 10 7.45 0.67 6.14
CA PHE A 10 6.49 -0.33 5.69
C PHE A 10 6.68 -1.67 6.41
N LYS A 11 7.94 -2.09 6.59
CA LYS A 11 8.24 -3.34 7.30
C LYS A 11 7.75 -3.32 8.74
N ARG A 12 7.86 -2.17 9.43
CA ARG A 12 7.32 -1.97 10.78
C ARG A 12 5.80 -2.03 10.77
N ASP A 13 5.18 -1.33 9.82
CA ASP A 13 3.72 -1.34 9.65
C ASP A 13 3.21 -2.76 9.41
N LEU A 14 3.91 -3.54 8.60
CA LEU A 14 3.52 -4.91 8.27
C LEU A 14 3.55 -5.81 9.50
N LYS A 15 4.54 -5.64 10.38
CA LYS A 15 4.59 -6.37 11.64
C LYS A 15 3.35 -6.13 12.49
N LEU A 16 2.90 -4.88 12.56
CA LEU A 16 1.69 -4.53 13.31
C LEU A 16 0.45 -5.17 12.68
N CYS A 17 0.35 -5.14 11.36
CA CYS A 17 -0.76 -5.80 10.65
C CYS A 17 -0.80 -7.30 10.95
N LYS A 18 0.35 -7.96 10.98
CA LYS A 18 0.44 -9.38 11.33
C LYS A 18 0.01 -9.65 12.76
N LYS A 19 0.38 -8.79 13.71
CA LYS A 19 -0.07 -8.89 15.10
C LYS A 19 -1.57 -8.74 15.25
N ARG A 20 -2.20 -7.95 14.37
CA ARG A 20 -3.65 -7.76 14.33
C ARG A 20 -4.38 -8.89 13.60
N ASN A 21 -3.65 -9.91 13.13
CA ASN A 21 -4.19 -11.03 12.36
C ASN A 21 -4.83 -10.60 11.03
N TYR A 22 -4.31 -9.55 10.39
CA TYR A 22 -4.75 -9.14 9.07
C TYR A 22 -4.40 -10.23 8.05
N ASN A 23 -5.27 -10.43 7.07
CA ASN A 23 -5.03 -11.40 6.01
C ASN A 23 -4.00 -10.87 5.02
N ILE A 24 -2.74 -11.24 5.23
CA ILE A 24 -1.61 -10.75 4.42
C ILE A 24 -1.71 -11.18 2.96
N SER A 25 -2.44 -12.27 2.66
CA SER A 25 -2.63 -12.69 1.27
C SER A 25 -3.40 -11.66 0.45
N LEU A 26 -4.27 -10.85 1.09
CA LEU A 26 -4.97 -9.76 0.41
C LEU A 26 -3.99 -8.68 -0.04
N LEU A 27 -3.05 -8.32 0.83
CA LEU A 27 -1.99 -7.38 0.50
C LEU A 27 -1.13 -7.91 -0.65
N SER A 28 -0.71 -9.16 -0.57
CA SER A 28 0.12 -9.80 -1.59
C SER A 28 -0.56 -9.78 -2.96
N ALA A 29 -1.85 -10.08 -3.02
CA ALA A 29 -2.62 -10.06 -4.27
C ALA A 29 -2.63 -8.67 -4.91
N ILE A 30 -2.81 -7.62 -4.10
CA ILE A 30 -2.79 -6.24 -4.58
C ILE A 30 -1.40 -5.86 -5.09
N VAL A 31 -0.35 -6.19 -4.35
CA VAL A 31 1.02 -5.90 -4.75
C VAL A 31 1.36 -6.61 -6.06
N ASP A 32 0.97 -7.88 -6.20
CA ASP A 32 1.22 -8.65 -7.43
C ASP A 32 0.56 -7.98 -8.64
N THR A 33 -0.67 -7.49 -8.48
CA THR A 33 -1.38 -6.76 -9.54
C THR A 33 -0.66 -5.47 -9.92
N LEU A 34 -0.23 -4.68 -8.91
CA LEU A 34 0.46 -3.41 -9.14
C LEU A 34 1.82 -3.61 -9.81
N ARG A 35 2.48 -4.73 -9.57
CA ARG A 35 3.80 -5.03 -10.15
C ARG A 35 3.76 -5.41 -11.62
N ILE A 36 2.64 -5.89 -12.14
CA ILE A 36 2.50 -6.31 -13.56
C ILE A 36 2.90 -5.16 -14.51
N PRO A 37 2.59 -3.82 -14.44
CA PRO A 37 1.55 -3.19 -13.66
C PRO A 37 0.18 -3.28 -14.32
N ALA A 38 -0.82 -3.57 -13.53
CA ALA A 38 -2.21 -3.63 -13.97
C ALA A 38 -3.10 -2.79 -13.05
N ALA A 39 -4.26 -2.38 -13.56
CA ALA A 39 -5.20 -1.60 -12.77
C ALA A 39 -5.86 -2.45 -11.70
N LEU A 40 -6.09 -1.86 -10.53
CA LEU A 40 -6.88 -2.49 -9.48
C LEU A 40 -8.37 -2.33 -9.76
N PRO A 41 -9.23 -3.27 -9.28
CA PRO A 41 -10.67 -3.07 -9.33
C PRO A 41 -11.10 -1.77 -8.64
N PRO A 42 -12.21 -1.14 -9.08
CA PRO A 42 -12.69 0.12 -8.48
C PRO A 42 -12.90 0.06 -6.97
N LYS A 43 -13.25 -1.10 -6.42
CA LYS A 43 -13.44 -1.29 -4.98
C LYS A 43 -12.20 -0.96 -4.16
N ASN A 44 -11.01 -1.03 -4.75
CA ASN A 44 -9.75 -0.73 -4.07
C ASN A 44 -9.44 0.77 -4.04
N LYS A 45 -10.25 1.61 -4.67
CA LYS A 45 -10.17 3.08 -4.61
C LYS A 45 -8.76 3.63 -4.80
N ASN A 46 -8.05 3.15 -5.81
CA ASN A 46 -6.69 3.59 -6.11
C ASN A 46 -6.69 5.05 -6.55
N HIS A 47 -5.94 5.91 -5.86
CA HIS A 47 -5.91 7.34 -6.17
C HIS A 47 -4.59 7.99 -5.72
N VAL A 48 -4.31 9.18 -6.28
CA VAL A 48 -3.12 9.97 -5.95
C VAL A 48 -3.36 10.70 -4.63
N LEU A 49 -2.33 10.74 -3.79
CA LEU A 49 -2.36 11.48 -2.53
C LEU A 49 -1.77 12.88 -2.70
N LYS A 50 -2.18 13.77 -1.79
CA LYS A 50 -1.69 15.15 -1.71
C LYS A 50 -1.11 15.41 -0.31
N GLY A 51 -0.58 16.62 -0.08
CA GLY A 51 -0.02 17.00 1.22
C GLY A 51 1.26 16.26 1.53
N ASN A 52 1.39 15.73 2.74
CA ASN A 52 2.60 15.06 3.22
C ASN A 52 2.98 13.82 2.40
N TYR A 53 2.01 13.22 1.72
CA TYR A 53 2.23 12.05 0.86
C TYR A 53 2.19 12.41 -0.63
N ASN A 54 2.45 13.68 -0.97
CA ASN A 54 2.46 14.12 -2.36
C ASN A 54 3.44 13.27 -3.19
N GLY A 55 3.02 12.89 -4.39
CA GLY A 55 3.80 12.01 -5.26
C GLY A 55 3.58 10.52 -5.02
N ARG A 56 2.74 10.18 -4.05
CA ARG A 56 2.40 8.79 -3.73
C ARG A 56 0.95 8.50 -4.07
N ARG A 57 0.63 7.22 -4.13
CA ARG A 57 -0.74 6.73 -4.36
C ARG A 57 -1.19 5.92 -3.17
N GLU A 58 -2.51 5.85 -3.00
CA GLU A 58 -3.13 5.04 -1.96
C GLU A 58 -4.15 4.10 -2.60
N CYS A 59 -4.23 2.88 -2.09
CA CYS A 59 -5.34 2.00 -2.39
C CYS A 59 -5.84 1.33 -1.12
N HIS A 60 -7.10 0.86 -1.15
CA HIS A 60 -7.73 0.17 -0.04
C HIS A 60 -7.58 -1.34 -0.24
N ILE A 61 -6.87 -2.02 0.67
CA ILE A 61 -6.80 -3.48 0.71
C ILE A 61 -8.12 -4.01 1.23
N SER A 62 -8.64 -3.35 2.27
CA SER A 62 -9.99 -3.52 2.80
C SER A 62 -10.49 -2.13 3.25
N PRO A 63 -11.75 -1.96 3.71
CA PRO A 63 -12.30 -0.62 3.96
C PRO A 63 -11.45 0.28 4.85
N ASP A 64 -10.77 -0.29 5.86
CA ASP A 64 -9.88 0.50 6.72
C ASP A 64 -8.47 -0.10 6.78
N TRP A 65 -8.03 -0.70 5.71
CA TRP A 65 -6.65 -1.16 5.60
C TRP A 65 -6.08 -0.66 4.28
N LEU A 66 -5.14 0.28 4.37
CA LEU A 66 -4.61 1.05 3.25
C LEU A 66 -3.19 0.62 2.89
N LEU A 67 -2.84 0.82 1.64
CA LEU A 67 -1.47 0.71 1.17
C LEU A 67 -1.10 2.05 0.51
N ILE A 68 -0.01 2.67 0.99
CA ILE A 68 0.58 3.85 0.36
C ILE A 68 1.83 3.40 -0.37
N TYR A 69 1.90 3.70 -1.66
CA TYR A 69 3.00 3.27 -2.52
C TYR A 69 3.31 4.33 -3.56
N ARG A 70 4.44 4.16 -4.22
CA ARG A 70 4.84 4.98 -5.37
C ARG A 70 5.52 4.11 -6.40
N ILE A 71 5.41 4.51 -7.65
CA ILE A 71 6.09 3.84 -8.77
C ILE A 71 7.03 4.86 -9.37
N GLU A 72 8.31 4.50 -9.46
CA GLU A 72 9.35 5.32 -10.06
C GLU A 72 10.14 4.44 -11.03
N ARG A 73 10.15 4.84 -12.31
CA ARG A 73 10.81 4.05 -13.36
C ARG A 73 10.23 2.63 -13.38
N ASN A 74 11.06 1.61 -13.23
CA ASN A 74 10.66 0.20 -13.24
C ASN A 74 10.57 -0.39 -11.84
N GLU A 75 10.35 0.46 -10.81
CA GLU A 75 10.32 0.02 -9.41
C GLU A 75 9.04 0.49 -8.73
N ILE A 76 8.53 -0.35 -7.85
CA ILE A 76 7.45 0.00 -6.93
C ILE A 76 7.99 0.00 -5.50
N TYR A 77 7.68 1.07 -4.75
CA TYR A 77 8.06 1.23 -3.36
C TYR A 77 6.80 1.15 -2.51
N LEU A 78 6.77 0.23 -1.56
CA LEU A 78 5.71 0.17 -0.57
C LEU A 78 6.14 1.02 0.61
N ASP A 79 5.48 2.17 0.79
CA ASP A 79 5.89 3.18 1.77
C ASP A 79 5.23 3.00 3.13
N ARG A 80 3.92 2.74 3.17
CA ARG A 80 3.16 2.57 4.40
C ARG A 80 2.01 1.59 4.22
N THR A 81 1.59 0.96 5.30
CA THR A 81 0.33 0.21 5.34
C THR A 81 -0.25 0.26 6.76
N GLY A 82 -1.57 0.29 6.87
CA GLY A 82 -2.26 0.38 8.15
C GLY A 82 -3.65 0.96 7.99
N THR A 83 -4.27 1.30 9.11
CA THR A 83 -5.58 1.95 9.13
C THR A 83 -5.47 3.44 8.81
N HIS A 84 -6.60 4.10 8.56
CA HIS A 84 -6.62 5.56 8.44
C HIS A 84 -6.01 6.22 9.68
N SER A 85 -6.34 5.71 10.86
CA SER A 85 -5.79 6.22 12.12
C SER A 85 -4.27 6.05 12.18
N ASP A 86 -3.75 4.90 11.79
CA ASP A 86 -2.31 4.64 11.79
C ASP A 86 -1.54 5.59 10.88
N LEU A 87 -2.11 5.89 9.71
CA LEU A 87 -1.39 6.61 8.65
C LEU A 87 -1.63 8.11 8.68
N PHE A 88 -2.81 8.55 9.13
CA PHE A 88 -3.22 9.95 9.09
C PHE A 88 -3.59 10.53 10.46
N GLY A 89 -3.58 9.73 11.52
CA GLY A 89 -3.90 10.20 12.87
C GLY A 89 -5.38 10.53 13.11
N GLU A 90 -6.25 9.92 12.32
CA GLU A 90 -7.71 10.17 12.41
C GLU A 90 -8.41 9.25 13.40
#